data_6d25d5737898e8e43f5bc0c02c2c25ca
#
_entry.id   6d25d5737898e8e43f5bc0c02c2c25ca
#
_cell.length_a   1.000
_cell.length_b   1.000
_cell.length_c   1.000
_cell.angle_alpha   90.00
_cell.angle_beta   90.00
_cell.angle_gamma   90.00
#
_symmetry.space_group_name_H-M   'P 1'
#
loop_
_entity.id
_entity.type
_entity.pdbx_description
1 polymer ?
#
loop_
_entity_poly.entity_id
_entity_poly.type
_entity_poly.pdbx_seq_one_letter_code
_entity_poly.pdbx_strand_id
1 'polypeptide(L)'
;KLILATSKDIRVLLVKLADRLHNMRTINSINEIEKKERIAKETMEIYAPLADRMGMNRIRDELEDLSFKVLNNEARELIKKRLDEIKEDKENSFNSISFQFSDLLNQHHLNAEIIGREKTPFSIWRKLQKKRISLEEISDIIGFRIIVGNVEECYKALGIFHNKWNCIPGKFKDYISSPKINKYQSLHTSIIGPNKRPIEIQIRTMSMHEFAERGIASHWKYKSSEKLNSLTWKEYDWLKDLVEIIDRNENPEDFLEYTKLHMFQENVFCFTPKGSIIKLPKDATPIDFAYAVHTKIGDTATGCLINGIEKDLQSILRNGDIVKIITSKKVSPSLHWLPLTKTGKARAAIRRYWQYRENSNVPKVKQYNTTLWISLPDIPGKLGEVTTL
;
A
#
# COMPACT_ATOMS: atom_id res chain seq x y z
N LYS A 1 9.73 -16.32 -3.24
CA LYS A 1 10.90 -16.64 -2.39
C LYS A 1 11.16 -15.57 -1.33
N LEU A 2 11.23 -14.26 -1.67
CA LEU A 2 11.48 -13.18 -0.70
C LEU A 2 10.43 -13.18 0.41
N ILE A 3 9.15 -13.13 0.07
CA ILE A 3 8.04 -13.02 1.01
C ILE A 3 7.94 -14.27 1.89
N LEU A 4 8.18 -15.48 1.33
CA LEU A 4 8.27 -16.72 2.10
C LEU A 4 9.43 -16.72 3.11
N ALA A 5 10.59 -16.17 2.75
CA ALA A 5 11.69 -16.01 3.69
C ALA A 5 11.38 -14.99 4.78
N THR A 6 10.68 -13.89 4.41
CA THR A 6 10.26 -12.83 5.34
C THR A 6 9.20 -13.30 6.34
N SER A 7 8.36 -14.28 5.94
CA SER A 7 7.34 -14.86 6.84
C SER A 7 7.95 -15.56 8.05
N LYS A 8 9.18 -16.03 7.93
CA LYS A 8 9.92 -16.68 9.03
C LYS A 8 10.68 -15.65 9.88
N ASP A 9 11.19 -14.60 9.26
CA ASP A 9 11.95 -13.56 9.94
C ASP A 9 11.86 -12.22 9.19
N ILE A 10 11.25 -11.22 9.83
CA ILE A 10 11.08 -9.87 9.25
C ILE A 10 12.43 -9.17 8.97
N ARG A 11 13.50 -9.57 9.64
CA ARG A 11 14.85 -9.04 9.41
C ARG A 11 15.32 -9.29 7.96
N VAL A 12 14.90 -10.39 7.35
CA VAL A 12 15.18 -10.70 5.96
C VAL A 12 14.67 -9.59 5.03
N LEU A 13 13.51 -9.03 5.31
CA LEU A 13 12.95 -7.93 4.53
C LEU A 13 13.79 -6.66 4.66
N LEU A 14 14.26 -6.34 5.86
CA LEU A 14 15.11 -5.16 6.08
C LEU A 14 16.45 -5.28 5.34
N VAL A 15 17.09 -6.44 5.41
CA VAL A 15 18.32 -6.71 4.66
C VAL A 15 18.06 -6.56 3.16
N LYS A 16 16.93 -7.07 2.67
CA LYS A 16 16.57 -6.97 1.24
C LYS A 16 16.21 -5.55 0.81
N LEU A 17 15.58 -4.76 1.67
CA LEU A 17 15.35 -3.34 1.37
C LEU A 17 16.66 -2.55 1.32
N ALA A 18 17.62 -2.85 2.22
CA ALA A 18 18.93 -2.23 2.21
C ALA A 18 19.74 -2.63 0.97
N ASP A 19 19.74 -3.92 0.60
CA ASP A 19 20.35 -4.45 -0.60
C ASP A 19 19.75 -3.78 -1.86
N ARG A 20 18.42 -3.72 -1.97
CA ARG A 20 17.73 -3.06 -3.07
C ARG A 20 18.06 -1.57 -3.16
N LEU A 21 18.12 -0.88 -2.03
CA LEU A 21 18.50 0.54 -1.99
C LEU A 21 19.93 0.73 -2.49
N HIS A 22 20.87 -0.11 -2.07
CA HIS A 22 22.24 -0.07 -2.57
C HIS A 22 22.29 -0.31 -4.08
N ASN A 23 21.59 -1.33 -4.57
CA ASN A 23 21.51 -1.64 -6.00
C ASN A 23 20.91 -0.48 -6.81
N MET A 24 19.90 0.21 -6.27
CA MET A 24 19.34 1.40 -6.93
C MET A 24 20.29 2.59 -6.94
N ARG A 25 21.07 2.80 -5.89
CA ARG A 25 22.10 3.85 -5.85
C ARG A 25 23.22 3.61 -6.86
N THR A 26 23.52 2.34 -7.14
CA THR A 26 24.60 1.91 -8.06
C THR A 26 24.06 1.48 -9.43
N ILE A 27 22.80 1.71 -9.76
CA ILE A 27 22.15 1.22 -10.98
C ILE A 27 22.81 1.70 -12.28
N ASN A 28 23.53 2.82 -12.22
CA ASN A 28 24.25 3.37 -13.37
C ASN A 28 25.42 2.48 -13.84
N SER A 29 25.96 1.61 -12.97
CA SER A 29 27.02 0.66 -13.32
C SER A 29 26.55 -0.48 -14.27
N ILE A 30 25.24 -0.67 -14.42
CA ILE A 30 24.66 -1.61 -15.36
C ILE A 30 24.63 -0.94 -16.73
N ASN A 31 25.14 -1.62 -17.79
CA ASN A 31 25.13 -1.05 -19.15
C ASN A 31 23.80 -1.28 -19.89
N GLU A 32 23.10 -2.38 -19.61
CA GLU A 32 21.86 -2.78 -20.28
C GLU A 32 20.67 -1.93 -19.83
N ILE A 33 20.09 -1.13 -20.73
CA ILE A 33 18.95 -0.24 -20.44
C ILE A 33 17.72 -1.03 -19.98
N GLU A 34 17.36 -2.10 -20.69
CA GLU A 34 16.20 -2.94 -20.37
C GLU A 34 16.30 -3.54 -18.96
N LYS A 35 17.51 -3.93 -18.55
CA LYS A 35 17.75 -4.46 -17.21
C LYS A 35 17.61 -3.39 -16.15
N LYS A 36 18.09 -2.15 -16.39
CA LYS A 36 17.86 -0.99 -15.49
C LYS A 36 16.38 -0.72 -15.31
N GLU A 37 15.64 -0.65 -16.40
CA GLU A 37 14.20 -0.38 -16.37
C GLU A 37 13.43 -1.48 -15.63
N ARG A 38 13.76 -2.74 -15.88
CA ARG A 38 13.14 -3.87 -15.17
C ARG A 38 13.38 -3.78 -13.66
N ILE A 39 14.63 -3.50 -13.23
CA ILE A 39 14.97 -3.35 -11.81
C ILE A 39 14.23 -2.15 -11.20
N ALA A 40 14.15 -1.03 -11.91
CA ALA A 40 13.46 0.17 -11.46
C ALA A 40 11.94 -0.06 -11.34
N LYS A 41 11.31 -0.74 -12.32
CA LYS A 41 9.89 -1.12 -12.26
C LYS A 41 9.60 -2.03 -11.07
N GLU A 42 10.40 -3.09 -10.90
CA GLU A 42 10.28 -4.00 -9.76
C GLU A 42 10.43 -3.25 -8.43
N THR A 43 11.37 -2.31 -8.36
CA THR A 43 11.58 -1.48 -7.17
C THR A 43 10.38 -0.62 -6.86
N MET A 44 9.82 0.05 -7.87
CA MET A 44 8.65 0.91 -7.75
C MET A 44 7.38 0.12 -7.37
N GLU A 45 7.22 -1.08 -7.93
CA GLU A 45 6.01 -1.87 -7.79
C GLU A 45 6.00 -2.77 -6.55
N ILE A 46 7.17 -3.15 -6.02
CA ILE A 46 7.29 -4.11 -4.92
C ILE A 46 8.02 -3.51 -3.72
N TYR A 47 9.26 -3.05 -3.89
CA TYR A 47 10.10 -2.69 -2.75
C TYR A 47 9.73 -1.36 -2.11
N ALA A 48 9.39 -0.33 -2.90
CA ALA A 48 8.95 0.94 -2.35
C ALA A 48 7.64 0.82 -1.55
N PRO A 49 6.61 0.09 -2.03
CA PRO A 49 5.42 -0.22 -1.24
C PRO A 49 5.68 -1.05 0.01
N LEU A 50 6.60 -2.02 -0.05
CA LEU A 50 7.01 -2.78 1.13
C LEU A 50 7.65 -1.86 2.18
N ALA A 51 8.53 -0.95 1.77
CA ALA A 51 9.13 0.04 2.64
C ALA A 51 8.08 0.96 3.28
N ASP A 52 7.08 1.41 2.50
CA ASP A 52 5.95 2.20 3.01
C ASP A 52 5.15 1.43 4.06
N ARG A 53 4.85 0.16 3.78
CA ARG A 53 4.09 -0.71 4.70
C ARG A 53 4.84 -0.97 6.01
N MET A 54 6.17 -0.98 5.95
CA MET A 54 7.06 -1.10 7.11
C MET A 54 7.26 0.23 7.85
N GLY A 55 6.64 1.31 7.39
CA GLY A 55 6.80 2.66 7.95
C GLY A 55 8.16 3.30 7.64
N MET A 56 8.98 2.70 6.77
CA MET A 56 10.34 3.16 6.43
C MET A 56 10.27 4.23 5.34
N ASN A 57 9.67 5.37 5.66
CA ASN A 57 9.37 6.41 4.67
C ASN A 57 10.62 6.95 3.96
N ARG A 58 11.75 7.06 4.66
CA ARG A 58 13.01 7.53 4.07
C ARG A 58 13.49 6.58 2.97
N ILE A 59 13.44 5.26 3.22
CA ILE A 59 13.84 4.26 2.22
C ILE A 59 12.86 4.24 1.06
N ARG A 60 11.54 4.31 1.33
CA ARG A 60 10.53 4.41 0.28
C ARG A 60 10.76 5.61 -0.62
N ASP A 61 10.89 6.80 -0.04
CA ASP A 61 11.05 8.06 -0.79
C ASP A 61 12.30 8.02 -1.68
N GLU A 62 13.41 7.45 -1.20
CA GLU A 62 14.64 7.29 -1.95
C GLU A 62 14.52 6.23 -3.05
N LEU A 63 13.90 5.07 -2.78
CA LEU A 63 13.63 4.04 -3.78
C LEU A 63 12.71 4.56 -4.90
N GLU A 64 11.65 5.29 -4.54
CA GLU A 64 10.73 5.92 -5.50
C GLU A 64 11.47 6.94 -6.39
N ASP A 65 12.30 7.82 -5.82
CA ASP A 65 13.00 8.85 -6.60
C ASP A 65 14.10 8.29 -7.50
N LEU A 66 14.87 7.31 -7.02
CA LEU A 66 15.87 6.61 -7.82
C LEU A 66 15.24 5.81 -8.98
N SER A 67 14.11 5.16 -8.73
CA SER A 67 13.35 4.46 -9.76
C SER A 67 12.75 5.43 -10.78
N PHE A 68 12.22 6.55 -10.32
CA PHE A 68 11.68 7.60 -11.17
C PHE A 68 12.74 8.21 -12.09
N LYS A 69 13.97 8.40 -11.57
CA LYS A 69 15.13 8.83 -12.37
C LYS A 69 15.43 7.89 -13.53
N VAL A 70 15.25 6.58 -13.35
CA VAL A 70 15.49 5.59 -14.43
C VAL A 70 14.33 5.55 -15.41
N LEU A 71 13.08 5.55 -14.90
CA LEU A 71 11.89 5.30 -15.69
C LEU A 71 11.38 6.55 -16.43
N ASN A 72 11.62 7.73 -15.89
CA ASN A 72 11.13 8.99 -16.48
C ASN A 72 12.04 10.16 -16.07
N ASN A 73 13.25 10.14 -16.57
CA ASN A 73 14.27 11.14 -16.22
C ASN A 73 13.88 12.56 -16.65
N GLU A 74 13.26 12.71 -17.81
CA GLU A 74 12.86 14.03 -18.33
C GLU A 74 11.88 14.72 -17.40
N ALA A 75 10.82 14.04 -16.99
CA ALA A 75 9.84 14.60 -16.06
C ALA A 75 10.48 14.91 -14.70
N ARG A 76 11.40 14.05 -14.24
CA ARG A 76 12.13 14.27 -12.99
C ARG A 76 12.99 15.53 -13.03
N GLU A 77 13.78 15.72 -14.08
CA GLU A 77 14.66 16.89 -14.22
C GLU A 77 13.86 18.20 -14.39
N LEU A 78 12.73 18.17 -15.12
CA LEU A 78 11.83 19.32 -15.21
C LEU A 78 11.28 19.72 -13.84
N ILE A 79 10.81 18.75 -13.05
CA ILE A 79 10.29 19.02 -11.71
C ILE A 79 11.40 19.53 -10.80
N LYS A 80 12.60 18.92 -10.87
CA LYS A 80 13.76 19.34 -10.08
C LYS A 80 14.17 20.77 -10.40
N LYS A 81 14.30 21.11 -11.68
CA LYS A 81 14.61 22.48 -12.12
C LYS A 81 13.61 23.48 -11.54
N ARG A 82 12.32 23.16 -11.62
CA ARG A 82 11.28 24.04 -11.06
C ARG A 82 11.34 24.16 -9.54
N LEU A 83 11.69 23.07 -8.84
CA LEU A 83 11.92 23.11 -7.40
C LEU A 83 13.12 24.00 -7.03
N ASP A 84 14.19 23.94 -7.80
CA ASP A 84 15.40 24.74 -7.57
C ASP A 84 15.12 26.23 -7.82
N GLU A 85 14.42 26.61 -8.90
CA GLU A 85 13.93 27.97 -9.15
C GLU A 85 13.06 28.51 -7.98
N ILE A 86 12.19 27.65 -7.48
CA ILE A 86 11.35 27.97 -6.31
C ILE A 86 12.19 28.14 -5.03
N LYS A 87 13.32 27.44 -4.91
CA LYS A 87 14.23 27.55 -3.76
C LYS A 87 15.02 28.86 -3.76
N GLU A 88 15.61 29.21 -4.88
CA GLU A 88 16.39 30.45 -5.01
C GLU A 88 15.56 31.68 -4.64
N ASP A 89 14.29 31.74 -5.05
CA ASP A 89 13.35 32.80 -4.65
C ASP A 89 12.94 32.73 -3.15
N LYS A 90 13.22 31.63 -2.44
CA LYS A 90 12.57 31.30 -1.16
C LYS A 90 13.49 30.96 0.02
N GLU A 91 14.81 30.87 -0.12
CA GLU A 91 15.68 30.58 1.05
C GLU A 91 15.49 31.62 2.16
N ASN A 92 15.38 32.89 1.82
CA ASN A 92 15.04 33.95 2.77
C ASN A 92 13.62 33.82 3.34
N SER A 93 12.67 33.30 2.53
CA SER A 93 11.28 33.10 2.94
C SER A 93 11.14 31.88 3.87
N PHE A 94 11.91 30.80 3.62
CA PHE A 94 11.86 29.60 4.42
C PHE A 94 12.40 29.82 5.85
N ASN A 95 13.57 30.44 5.96
CA ASN A 95 14.17 30.80 7.24
C ASN A 95 13.30 31.80 8.01
N SER A 96 12.70 32.78 7.29
CA SER A 96 11.77 33.73 7.89
C SER A 96 10.50 33.05 8.44
N ILE A 97 9.91 32.12 7.70
CA ILE A 97 8.72 31.38 8.17
C ILE A 97 9.08 30.47 9.35
N SER A 98 10.19 29.77 9.29
CA SER A 98 10.69 28.92 10.39
C SER A 98 10.89 29.74 11.66
N PHE A 99 11.50 30.92 11.53
CA PHE A 99 11.68 31.85 12.64
C PHE A 99 10.34 32.32 13.24
N GLN A 100 9.38 32.73 12.39
CA GLN A 100 8.05 33.17 12.83
C GLN A 100 7.31 32.04 13.55
N PHE A 101 7.43 30.79 13.08
CA PHE A 101 6.83 29.63 13.74
C PHE A 101 7.47 29.37 15.11
N SER A 102 8.81 29.45 15.18
CA SER A 102 9.55 29.28 16.43
C SER A 102 9.20 30.37 17.45
N ASP A 103 9.17 31.62 17.02
CA ASP A 103 8.82 32.76 17.87
C ASP A 103 7.40 32.61 18.40
N LEU A 104 6.43 32.29 17.54
CA LEU A 104 5.03 32.07 17.95
C LEU A 104 4.90 30.96 19.00
N LEU A 105 5.57 29.82 18.80
CA LEU A 105 5.51 28.70 19.76
C LEU A 105 6.18 29.06 21.08
N ASN A 106 7.31 29.78 21.05
CA ASN A 106 8.02 30.25 22.23
C ASN A 106 7.19 31.25 23.04
N GLN A 107 6.43 32.15 22.40
CA GLN A 107 5.50 33.08 23.06
C GLN A 107 4.42 32.34 23.86
N HIS A 108 4.06 31.13 23.43
CA HIS A 108 3.12 30.25 24.14
C HIS A 108 3.79 29.23 25.07
N HIS A 109 5.06 29.40 25.40
CA HIS A 109 5.85 28.49 26.25
C HIS A 109 5.84 27.04 25.74
N LEU A 110 5.95 26.86 24.42
CA LEU A 110 5.98 25.54 23.78
C LEU A 110 7.31 25.38 23.04
N ASN A 111 8.17 24.53 23.59
CA ASN A 111 9.46 24.24 22.97
C ASN A 111 9.25 23.24 21.83
N ALA A 112 9.66 23.60 20.61
CA ALA A 112 9.49 22.77 19.44
C ALA A 112 10.69 22.88 18.49
N GLU A 113 11.08 21.78 17.92
CA GLU A 113 12.02 21.75 16.80
C GLU A 113 11.26 21.89 15.47
N ILE A 114 11.67 22.85 14.63
CA ILE A 114 11.03 23.12 13.34
C ILE A 114 11.95 22.68 12.23
N ILE A 115 11.52 21.68 11.48
CA ILE A 115 12.28 21.11 10.36
C ILE A 115 11.52 21.36 9.05
N GLY A 116 12.18 21.97 8.11
CA GLY A 116 11.64 22.08 6.75
C GLY A 116 11.57 20.72 6.05
N ARG A 117 10.51 20.51 5.30
CA ARG A 117 10.33 19.33 4.48
C ARG A 117 10.15 19.69 3.02
N GLU A 118 11.05 19.20 2.22
CA GLU A 118 10.91 19.22 0.77
C GLU A 118 10.20 17.94 0.29
N LYS A 119 9.36 18.08 -0.70
CA LYS A 119 8.74 16.93 -1.38
C LYS A 119 9.69 16.39 -2.44
N THR A 120 9.79 15.08 -2.53
CA THR A 120 10.58 14.43 -3.59
C THR A 120 9.96 14.69 -4.97
N PRO A 121 10.77 14.79 -6.06
CA PRO A 121 10.26 14.96 -7.41
C PRO A 121 9.20 13.93 -7.78
N PHE A 122 9.37 12.66 -7.40
CA PHE A 122 8.36 11.63 -7.64
C PHE A 122 7.04 11.90 -6.90
N SER A 123 7.07 12.36 -5.65
CA SER A 123 5.84 12.65 -4.90
C SER A 123 5.04 13.79 -5.53
N ILE A 124 5.74 14.77 -6.12
CA ILE A 124 5.14 15.87 -6.88
C ILE A 124 4.54 15.34 -8.18
N TRP A 125 5.31 14.59 -8.96
CA TRP A 125 4.85 13.99 -10.20
C TRP A 125 3.58 13.13 -10.01
N ARG A 126 3.58 12.26 -8.99
CA ARG A 126 2.41 11.45 -8.64
C ARG A 126 1.18 12.30 -8.31
N LYS A 127 1.38 13.47 -7.67
CA LYS A 127 0.29 14.38 -7.34
C LYS A 127 -0.25 15.09 -8.59
N LEU A 128 0.62 15.52 -9.52
CA LEU A 128 0.24 16.10 -10.81
C LEU A 128 -0.62 15.11 -11.59
N GLN A 129 -0.16 13.88 -11.75
CA GLN A 129 -0.89 12.82 -12.45
C GLN A 129 -2.26 12.52 -11.82
N LYS A 130 -2.31 12.40 -10.48
CA LYS A 130 -3.54 12.06 -9.76
C LYS A 130 -4.58 13.18 -9.82
N LYS A 131 -4.16 14.45 -9.75
CA LYS A 131 -5.06 15.61 -9.71
C LYS A 131 -5.29 16.25 -11.06
N ARG A 132 -4.52 15.87 -12.08
CA ARG A 132 -4.53 16.48 -13.43
C ARG A 132 -4.35 18.01 -13.38
N ILE A 133 -3.46 18.47 -12.49
CA ILE A 133 -3.10 19.89 -12.33
C ILE A 133 -1.73 20.17 -12.93
N SER A 134 -1.46 21.42 -13.28
CA SER A 134 -0.15 21.87 -13.75
C SER A 134 0.86 22.00 -12.60
N LEU A 135 2.14 22.05 -12.92
CA LEU A 135 3.21 22.25 -11.93
C LEU A 135 3.10 23.60 -11.22
N GLU A 136 2.54 24.60 -11.90
CA GLU A 136 2.34 25.96 -11.39
C GLU A 136 1.22 26.03 -10.33
N GLU A 137 0.24 25.14 -10.42
CA GLU A 137 -0.88 25.05 -9.49
C GLU A 137 -0.53 24.31 -8.18
N ILE A 138 0.68 23.76 -8.08
CA ILE A 138 1.12 23.12 -6.84
C ILE A 138 1.48 24.19 -5.81
N SER A 139 0.54 24.51 -4.96
CA SER A 139 0.70 25.49 -3.89
C SER A 139 1.40 24.97 -2.64
N ASP A 140 1.43 23.64 -2.43
CA ASP A 140 1.90 22.99 -1.20
C ASP A 140 3.29 22.33 -1.37
N ILE A 141 4.22 23.04 -1.99
CA ILE A 141 5.61 22.57 -2.20
C ILE A 141 6.40 22.64 -0.89
N ILE A 142 6.09 23.63 -0.05
CA ILE A 142 6.78 23.84 1.23
C ILE A 142 5.96 23.22 2.35
N GLY A 143 6.59 22.39 3.13
CA GLY A 143 6.01 21.84 4.36
C GLY A 143 6.96 22.04 5.53
N PHE A 144 6.38 22.08 6.73
CA PHE A 144 7.14 22.11 7.97
C PHE A 144 6.76 20.94 8.87
N ARG A 145 7.75 20.42 9.54
CA ARG A 145 7.56 19.46 10.64
C ARG A 145 7.82 20.17 11.94
N ILE A 146 6.87 20.10 12.84
CA ILE A 146 6.93 20.63 14.18
C ILE A 146 7.06 19.44 15.12
N ILE A 147 8.20 19.33 15.78
CA ILE A 147 8.50 18.23 16.70
C ILE A 147 8.41 18.79 18.12
N VAL A 148 7.54 18.20 18.91
CA VAL A 148 7.25 18.61 20.30
C VAL A 148 7.50 17.44 21.27
N GLY A 149 7.47 17.71 22.57
CA GLY A 149 7.82 16.76 23.61
C GLY A 149 6.80 15.63 23.80
N ASN A 150 5.50 15.95 23.77
CA ASN A 150 4.44 15.00 24.08
C ASN A 150 3.18 15.22 23.20
N VAL A 151 2.20 14.31 23.35
CA VAL A 151 0.96 14.33 22.54
C VAL A 151 0.11 15.55 22.83
N GLU A 152 0.01 15.98 24.08
CA GLU A 152 -0.76 17.16 24.46
C GLU A 152 -0.20 18.42 23.79
N GLU A 153 1.12 18.53 23.73
CA GLU A 153 1.79 19.62 23.03
C GLU A 153 1.54 19.59 21.52
N CYS A 154 1.32 18.41 20.91
CA CYS A 154 0.93 18.34 19.51
C CYS A 154 -0.40 19.06 19.26
N TYR A 155 -1.41 18.83 20.09
CA TYR A 155 -2.71 19.48 19.97
C TYR A 155 -2.66 20.96 20.38
N LYS A 156 -1.84 21.31 21.39
CA LYS A 156 -1.57 22.70 21.77
C LYS A 156 -0.95 23.48 20.61
N ALA A 157 0.06 22.92 19.96
CA ALA A 157 0.69 23.53 18.78
C ALA A 157 -0.31 23.72 17.64
N LEU A 158 -1.15 22.71 17.36
CA LEU A 158 -2.22 22.82 16.35
C LEU A 158 -3.15 24.00 16.65
N GLY A 159 -3.61 24.13 17.89
CA GLY A 159 -4.48 25.22 18.33
C GLY A 159 -3.82 26.59 18.15
N ILE A 160 -2.54 26.71 18.50
CA ILE A 160 -1.75 27.95 18.32
C ILE A 160 -1.69 28.35 16.84
N PHE A 161 -1.37 27.40 15.95
CA PHE A 161 -1.30 27.65 14.51
C PHE A 161 -2.66 28.04 13.93
N HIS A 162 -3.73 27.34 14.29
CA HIS A 162 -5.08 27.62 13.77
C HIS A 162 -5.68 28.91 14.33
N ASN A 163 -5.25 29.35 15.51
CA ASN A 163 -5.65 30.65 16.07
C ASN A 163 -4.94 31.81 15.34
N LYS A 164 -3.68 31.62 14.94
CA LYS A 164 -2.89 32.66 14.27
C LYS A 164 -3.18 32.77 12.78
N TRP A 165 -3.40 31.63 12.10
CA TRP A 165 -3.59 31.55 10.65
C TRP A 165 -4.81 30.71 10.27
N ASN A 166 -5.53 31.13 9.24
CA ASN A 166 -6.69 30.41 8.76
C ASN A 166 -6.27 29.03 8.20
N CYS A 167 -6.92 27.96 8.70
CA CYS A 167 -6.73 26.62 8.16
C CYS A 167 -7.49 26.44 6.83
N ILE A 168 -6.92 25.65 5.92
CA ILE A 168 -7.56 25.31 4.65
C ILE A 168 -8.56 24.14 4.90
N PRO A 169 -9.87 24.35 4.62
CA PRO A 169 -10.88 23.33 4.84
C PRO A 169 -10.56 22.00 4.15
N GLY A 170 -10.85 20.88 4.84
CA GLY A 170 -10.61 19.52 4.30
C GLY A 170 -9.15 19.09 4.25
N LYS A 171 -8.20 19.91 4.76
CA LYS A 171 -6.77 19.57 4.80
C LYS A 171 -6.29 19.08 6.16
N PHE A 172 -7.11 19.19 7.19
CA PHE A 172 -6.79 18.64 8.51
C PHE A 172 -6.97 17.12 8.52
N LYS A 173 -5.98 16.41 9.09
CA LYS A 173 -6.03 14.96 9.32
C LYS A 173 -5.34 14.64 10.65
N ASP A 174 -6.02 13.93 11.49
CA ASP A 174 -5.50 13.45 12.76
C ASP A 174 -5.08 11.98 12.64
N TYR A 175 -3.78 11.77 12.48
CA TYR A 175 -3.19 10.44 12.50
C TYR A 175 -2.58 10.08 13.87
N ILE A 176 -2.77 10.92 14.91
CA ILE A 176 -2.41 10.57 16.29
C ILE A 176 -3.52 9.74 16.89
N SER A 177 -4.75 10.25 16.84
CA SER A 177 -5.93 9.53 17.34
C SER A 177 -6.31 8.34 16.47
N SER A 178 -6.07 8.43 15.15
CA SER A 178 -6.36 7.36 14.20
C SER A 178 -5.13 7.08 13.32
N PRO A 179 -4.17 6.29 13.82
CA PRO A 179 -2.92 5.99 13.10
C PRO A 179 -3.17 5.32 11.76
N LYS A 180 -2.28 5.57 10.80
CA LYS A 180 -2.29 4.85 9.52
C LYS A 180 -2.00 3.36 9.73
N ILE A 181 -2.30 2.56 8.71
CA ILE A 181 -2.06 1.11 8.73
C ILE A 181 -0.60 0.76 9.02
N ASN A 182 0.34 1.59 8.54
CA ASN A 182 1.76 1.47 8.81
C ASN A 182 2.18 2.12 10.15
N LYS A 183 1.23 2.36 11.06
CA LYS A 183 1.42 2.99 12.39
C LYS A 183 1.98 4.41 12.36
N TYR A 184 1.99 5.05 11.21
CA TYR A 184 2.37 6.46 11.12
C TYR A 184 1.42 7.34 11.93
N GLN A 185 1.99 8.20 12.77
CA GLN A 185 1.27 9.15 13.60
C GLN A 185 1.80 10.58 13.38
N SER A 186 0.89 11.52 13.19
CA SER A 186 1.15 12.95 13.10
C SER A 186 -0.18 13.72 12.96
N LEU A 187 -0.27 14.93 13.40
CA LEU A 187 -1.31 15.85 12.95
C LEU A 187 -0.87 16.49 11.65
N HIS A 188 -1.73 16.48 10.66
CA HIS A 188 -1.50 17.19 9.40
C HIS A 188 -2.50 18.29 9.25
N THR A 189 -2.03 19.48 8.95
CA THR A 189 -2.88 20.62 8.62
C THR A 189 -2.24 21.46 7.52
N SER A 190 -3.03 22.27 6.84
CA SER A 190 -2.54 23.30 5.93
C SER A 190 -3.14 24.63 6.32
N ILE A 191 -2.28 25.63 6.44
CA ILE A 191 -2.67 26.99 6.80
C ILE A 191 -2.36 27.96 5.65
N ILE A 192 -3.07 29.10 5.63
CA ILE A 192 -2.67 30.24 4.83
C ILE A 192 -1.70 31.06 5.68
N GLY A 193 -0.42 30.73 5.54
CA GLY A 193 0.64 31.28 6.39
C GLY A 193 1.07 32.69 6.00
N PRO A 194 2.22 33.15 6.48
CA PRO A 194 2.85 34.39 6.07
C PRO A 194 2.90 34.48 4.53
N ASN A 195 2.78 35.70 4.00
CA ASN A 195 2.76 36.00 2.54
C ASN A 195 1.56 35.36 1.79
N LYS A 196 0.45 35.06 2.48
CA LYS A 196 -0.78 34.49 1.90
C LYS A 196 -0.56 33.21 1.10
N ARG A 197 0.45 32.41 1.43
CA ARG A 197 0.77 31.13 0.76
C ARG A 197 0.30 29.95 1.58
N PRO A 198 -0.23 28.89 0.93
CA PRO A 198 -0.55 27.63 1.60
C PRO A 198 0.72 26.95 2.12
N ILE A 199 0.74 26.59 3.39
CA ILE A 199 1.83 25.88 4.06
C ILE A 199 1.27 24.60 4.68
N GLU A 200 1.87 23.45 4.36
CA GLU A 200 1.57 22.19 5.02
C GLU A 200 2.38 22.06 6.31
N ILE A 201 1.69 21.75 7.41
CA ILE A 201 2.31 21.54 8.72
C ILE A 201 2.04 20.12 9.18
N GLN A 202 3.09 19.44 9.63
CA GLN A 202 3.03 18.13 10.26
C GLN A 202 3.53 18.26 11.69
N ILE A 203 2.66 17.97 12.68
CA ILE A 203 2.99 18.10 14.10
C ILE A 203 3.03 16.72 14.71
N ARG A 204 4.11 16.39 15.41
CA ARG A 204 4.33 15.07 16.01
C ARG A 204 5.38 15.11 17.12
N THR A 205 5.39 14.09 17.97
CA THR A 205 6.44 13.96 18.99
C THR A 205 7.74 13.43 18.38
N MET A 206 8.87 13.51 19.13
CA MET A 206 10.14 12.95 18.71
C MET A 206 10.05 11.44 18.44
N SER A 207 9.34 10.69 19.27
CA SER A 207 9.16 9.25 19.08
C SER A 207 8.37 8.92 17.80
N MET A 208 7.31 9.69 17.50
CA MET A 208 6.57 9.58 16.24
C MET A 208 7.42 9.97 15.04
N HIS A 209 8.34 10.95 15.21
CA HIS A 209 9.28 11.35 14.17
C HIS A 209 10.26 10.23 13.85
N GLU A 210 10.90 9.65 14.84
CA GLU A 210 11.82 8.53 14.65
C GLU A 210 11.13 7.33 13.99
N PHE A 211 9.90 7.01 14.44
CA PHE A 211 9.12 5.96 13.82
C PHE A 211 8.75 6.28 12.37
N ALA A 212 8.35 7.51 12.07
CA ALA A 212 8.01 7.93 10.71
C ALA A 212 9.22 7.91 9.74
N GLU A 213 10.45 8.12 10.24
CA GLU A 213 11.66 8.08 9.40
C GLU A 213 12.22 6.67 9.23
N ARG A 214 12.23 5.88 10.29
CA ARG A 214 12.92 4.57 10.36
C ARG A 214 11.98 3.37 10.35
N GLY A 215 10.68 3.60 10.57
CA GLY A 215 9.69 2.54 10.65
C GLY A 215 10.01 1.54 11.75
N ILE A 216 9.81 0.27 11.44
CA ILE A 216 10.08 -0.83 12.38
C ILE A 216 11.52 -0.87 12.90
N ALA A 217 12.47 -0.39 12.12
CA ALA A 217 13.87 -0.37 12.54
C ALA A 217 14.13 0.54 13.77
N SER A 218 13.24 1.51 14.07
CA SER A 218 13.33 2.34 15.26
C SER A 218 13.14 1.54 16.56
N HIS A 219 12.28 0.52 16.54
CA HIS A 219 12.00 -0.32 17.71
C HIS A 219 13.18 -1.21 18.13
N TRP A 220 14.08 -1.54 17.21
CA TRP A 220 15.22 -2.42 17.51
C TRP A 220 16.33 -1.75 18.30
N LYS A 221 16.38 -0.43 18.32
CA LYS A 221 17.37 0.32 19.07
C LYS A 221 17.14 0.24 20.59
N TYR A 222 15.92 -0.04 21.03
CA TYR A 222 15.50 0.08 22.44
C TYR A 222 15.07 -1.22 23.12
N LYS A 223 15.02 -2.37 22.42
CA LYS A 223 14.53 -3.63 23.01
C LYS A 223 15.60 -4.73 22.93
N SER A 224 15.90 -5.36 24.09
CA SER A 224 16.76 -6.54 24.17
C SER A 224 16.15 -7.73 23.40
N SER A 225 17.01 -8.59 22.87
CA SER A 225 16.71 -9.67 21.92
C SER A 225 15.60 -10.66 22.34
N GLU A 226 15.34 -10.84 23.64
CA GLU A 226 14.34 -11.78 24.14
C GLU A 226 12.87 -11.29 24.02
N LYS A 227 12.64 -9.97 24.08
CA LYS A 227 11.31 -9.39 23.88
C LYS A 227 10.95 -9.17 22.40
N LEU A 228 11.89 -9.34 21.49
CA LEU A 228 11.68 -9.17 20.06
C LEU A 228 10.80 -10.28 19.46
N ASN A 229 10.95 -11.52 19.91
CA ASN A 229 10.27 -12.68 19.32
C ASN A 229 8.77 -12.73 19.60
N SER A 230 8.28 -12.11 20.67
CA SER A 230 6.86 -12.17 21.05
C SER A 230 6.00 -10.99 20.53
N LEU A 231 6.63 -9.86 20.17
CA LEU A 231 5.93 -8.63 19.77
C LEU A 231 5.76 -8.50 18.24
N THR A 232 6.57 -9.20 17.46
CA THR A 232 6.72 -8.97 16.03
C THR A 232 5.58 -9.54 15.17
N TRP A 233 4.94 -10.62 15.58
CA TRP A 233 3.96 -11.32 14.71
C TRP A 233 2.54 -10.76 14.78
N LYS A 234 2.07 -10.31 15.94
CA LYS A 234 0.73 -9.70 16.07
C LYS A 234 0.62 -8.33 15.38
N GLU A 235 1.74 -7.69 15.19
CA GLU A 235 1.80 -6.35 14.59
C GLU A 235 1.82 -6.36 13.06
N TYR A 236 2.10 -7.51 12.44
CA TYR A 236 2.23 -7.68 10.99
C TYR A 236 1.34 -8.80 10.44
N ASP A 237 0.07 -8.82 10.89
CA ASP A 237 -0.93 -9.78 10.38
C ASP A 237 -1.04 -9.77 8.85
N TRP A 238 -0.79 -8.63 8.22
CA TRP A 238 -0.75 -8.52 6.76
C TRP A 238 0.35 -9.38 6.10
N LEU A 239 1.47 -9.65 6.79
CA LEU A 239 2.49 -10.59 6.30
C LEU A 239 1.99 -12.04 6.36
N LYS A 240 1.22 -12.39 7.39
CA LYS A 240 0.58 -13.71 7.47
C LYS A 240 -0.45 -13.88 6.37
N ASP A 241 -1.29 -12.87 6.14
CA ASP A 241 -2.26 -12.87 5.05
C ASP A 241 -1.57 -13.05 3.70
N LEU A 242 -0.42 -12.38 3.48
CA LEU A 242 0.40 -12.55 2.27
C LEU A 242 0.96 -13.97 2.14
N VAL A 243 1.43 -14.56 3.24
CA VAL A 243 1.96 -15.94 3.26
C VAL A 243 0.85 -16.95 3.00
N GLU A 244 -0.31 -16.79 3.62
CA GLU A 244 -1.46 -17.65 3.35
C GLU A 244 -1.91 -17.61 1.90
N ILE A 245 -1.80 -16.43 1.25
CA ILE A 245 -2.09 -16.27 -0.17
C ILE A 245 -1.04 -17.00 -1.03
N ILE A 246 0.25 -16.95 -0.62
CA ILE A 246 1.34 -17.67 -1.31
C ILE A 246 1.17 -19.18 -1.22
N ASP A 247 0.90 -19.69 -0.02
CA ASP A 247 0.78 -21.13 0.21
C ASP A 247 -0.45 -21.74 -0.50
N ARG A 248 -1.42 -20.88 -0.84
CA ARG A 248 -2.67 -21.29 -1.50
C ARG A 248 -2.71 -21.11 -3.01
N ASN A 249 -1.77 -20.36 -3.60
CA ASN A 249 -1.77 -20.04 -5.03
C ASN A 249 -0.56 -20.66 -5.74
N GLU A 250 -0.83 -21.46 -6.77
CA GLU A 250 0.19 -22.07 -7.61
C GLU A 250 0.68 -21.16 -8.74
N ASN A 251 -0.05 -20.04 -9.03
CA ASN A 251 0.26 -19.15 -10.15
C ASN A 251 1.00 -17.88 -9.70
N PRO A 252 2.25 -17.62 -10.18
CA PRO A 252 3.05 -16.45 -9.81
C PRO A 252 2.45 -15.09 -10.22
N GLU A 253 1.67 -15.03 -11.30
CA GLU A 253 1.06 -13.78 -11.79
C GLU A 253 -0.10 -13.33 -10.88
N ASP A 254 -0.95 -14.25 -10.47
CA ASP A 254 -2.02 -13.98 -9.51
C ASP A 254 -1.46 -13.50 -8.18
N PHE A 255 -0.34 -14.07 -7.75
CA PHE A 255 0.36 -13.64 -6.55
C PHE A 255 0.82 -12.17 -6.61
N LEU A 256 1.38 -11.75 -7.73
CA LEU A 256 1.87 -10.37 -7.90
C LEU A 256 0.70 -9.37 -7.88
N GLU A 257 -0.42 -9.72 -8.51
CA GLU A 257 -1.64 -8.93 -8.48
C GLU A 257 -2.23 -8.83 -7.06
N TYR A 258 -2.30 -9.94 -6.33
CA TYR A 258 -2.79 -9.97 -4.94
C TYR A 258 -1.88 -9.17 -4.00
N THR A 259 -0.57 -9.28 -4.18
CA THR A 259 0.40 -8.51 -3.39
C THR A 259 0.23 -7.02 -3.62
N LYS A 260 0.08 -6.57 -4.88
CA LYS A 260 -0.22 -5.19 -5.22
C LYS A 260 -1.53 -4.72 -4.58
N LEU A 261 -2.60 -5.49 -4.69
CA LEU A 261 -3.90 -5.15 -4.09
C LEU A 261 -3.82 -5.00 -2.56
N HIS A 262 -3.12 -5.88 -1.86
CA HIS A 262 -3.00 -5.82 -0.40
C HIS A 262 -2.06 -4.72 0.10
N MET A 263 -1.06 -4.31 -0.67
CA MET A 263 -0.09 -3.29 -0.25
C MET A 263 -0.58 -1.86 -0.41
N PHE A 264 -1.46 -1.57 -1.38
CA PHE A 264 -1.81 -0.21 -1.77
C PHE A 264 -3.13 0.32 -1.24
N GLN A 265 -3.90 -0.46 -0.49
CA GLN A 265 -5.29 -0.08 -0.17
C GLN A 265 -5.44 0.63 1.19
N GLU A 266 -6.04 1.84 1.16
CA GLU A 266 -6.74 2.40 2.31
C GLU A 266 -7.87 1.43 2.69
N ASN A 267 -8.14 1.24 4.00
CA ASN A 267 -9.20 0.34 4.43
C ASN A 267 -10.47 1.11 4.78
N VAL A 268 -11.58 0.45 4.57
CA VAL A 268 -12.89 0.82 5.11
C VAL A 268 -13.30 -0.22 6.16
N PHE A 269 -13.94 0.25 7.22
CA PHE A 269 -14.45 -0.60 8.29
C PHE A 269 -15.96 -0.64 8.18
N CYS A 270 -16.51 -1.83 7.91
CA CYS A 270 -17.95 -2.06 7.82
C CYS A 270 -18.39 -2.96 8.97
N PHE A 271 -19.66 -2.89 9.32
CA PHE A 271 -20.22 -3.64 10.44
C PHE A 271 -21.17 -4.72 9.93
N THR A 272 -21.14 -5.87 10.58
CA THR A 272 -22.23 -6.83 10.46
C THR A 272 -23.43 -6.36 11.28
N PRO A 273 -24.67 -6.82 11.02
CA PRO A 273 -25.83 -6.51 11.85
C PRO A 273 -25.67 -6.91 13.33
N LYS A 274 -24.75 -7.81 13.64
CA LYS A 274 -24.39 -8.25 15.00
C LYS A 274 -23.30 -7.38 15.65
N GLY A 275 -22.86 -6.30 14.97
CA GLY A 275 -21.85 -5.38 15.49
C GLY A 275 -20.39 -5.81 15.28
N SER A 276 -20.11 -6.94 14.61
CA SER A 276 -18.73 -7.33 14.31
C SER A 276 -18.14 -6.41 13.23
N ILE A 277 -16.90 -5.97 13.43
CA ILE A 277 -16.20 -5.09 12.52
C ILE A 277 -15.49 -5.93 11.44
N ILE A 278 -15.74 -5.63 10.18
CA ILE A 278 -15.07 -6.22 9.02
C ILE A 278 -14.22 -5.15 8.36
N LYS A 279 -12.91 -5.40 8.30
CA LYS A 279 -11.95 -4.54 7.63
C LYS A 279 -11.83 -4.95 6.17
N LEU A 280 -12.06 -4.02 5.26
CA LEU A 280 -12.01 -4.22 3.82
C LEU A 280 -11.14 -3.15 3.16
N PRO A 281 -10.59 -3.42 1.96
CA PRO A 281 -9.95 -2.37 1.18
C PRO A 281 -10.95 -1.29 0.75
N LYS A 282 -10.44 -0.08 0.52
CA LYS A 282 -11.22 1.00 -0.09
C LYS A 282 -11.79 0.55 -1.44
N ASP A 283 -12.97 1.01 -1.75
CA ASP A 283 -13.73 0.64 -2.94
C ASP A 283 -14.17 -0.85 -2.97
N ALA A 284 -14.08 -1.56 -1.83
CA ALA A 284 -14.62 -2.90 -1.68
C ALA A 284 -16.15 -2.90 -1.85
N THR A 285 -16.65 -4.04 -2.30
CA THR A 285 -18.07 -4.28 -2.57
C THR A 285 -18.71 -5.20 -1.52
N PRO A 286 -20.04 -5.30 -1.44
CA PRO A 286 -20.73 -6.29 -0.64
C PRO A 286 -20.31 -7.74 -0.93
N ILE A 287 -19.82 -8.03 -2.15
CA ILE A 287 -19.23 -9.32 -2.49
C ILE A 287 -17.96 -9.56 -1.66
N ASP A 288 -17.06 -8.57 -1.60
CA ASP A 288 -15.86 -8.64 -0.77
C ASP A 288 -16.21 -8.84 0.71
N PHE A 289 -17.21 -8.11 1.20
CA PHE A 289 -17.71 -8.23 2.56
C PHE A 289 -18.25 -9.64 2.84
N ALA A 290 -19.04 -10.20 1.94
CA ALA A 290 -19.62 -11.54 2.09
C ALA A 290 -18.52 -12.61 2.25
N TYR A 291 -17.49 -12.58 1.40
CA TYR A 291 -16.35 -13.49 1.49
C TYR A 291 -15.43 -13.20 2.69
N ALA A 292 -15.34 -11.96 3.14
CA ALA A 292 -14.59 -11.61 4.34
C ALA A 292 -15.23 -12.21 5.59
N VAL A 293 -16.56 -12.19 5.66
CA VAL A 293 -17.32 -12.83 6.77
C VAL A 293 -17.17 -14.34 6.72
N HIS A 294 -17.57 -14.98 5.63
CA HIS A 294 -17.44 -16.43 5.46
C HIS A 294 -17.61 -16.84 3.98
N THR A 295 -16.79 -17.79 3.50
CA THR A 295 -16.83 -18.27 2.11
C THR A 295 -18.24 -18.74 1.69
N LYS A 296 -18.96 -19.49 2.52
CA LYS A 296 -20.35 -19.92 2.22
C LYS A 296 -21.31 -18.75 2.03
N ILE A 297 -21.12 -17.64 2.75
CA ILE A 297 -21.98 -16.45 2.58
C ILE A 297 -21.68 -15.81 1.23
N GLY A 298 -20.39 -15.72 0.84
CA GLY A 298 -19.98 -15.25 -0.47
C GLY A 298 -20.52 -16.11 -1.61
N ASP A 299 -20.40 -17.44 -1.50
CA ASP A 299 -20.84 -18.38 -2.53
C ASP A 299 -22.37 -18.37 -2.76
N THR A 300 -23.15 -17.96 -1.76
CA THR A 300 -24.62 -17.97 -1.78
C THR A 300 -25.24 -16.58 -1.77
N ALA A 301 -24.45 -15.53 -1.95
CA ALA A 301 -24.94 -14.13 -1.94
C ALA A 301 -25.83 -13.84 -3.15
N THR A 302 -27.01 -13.25 -2.89
CA THR A 302 -27.99 -12.86 -3.91
C THR A 302 -28.29 -11.38 -3.91
N GLY A 303 -28.05 -10.70 -2.79
CA GLY A 303 -28.29 -9.28 -2.59
C GLY A 303 -27.70 -8.79 -1.29
N CYS A 304 -27.84 -7.51 -1.01
CA CYS A 304 -27.40 -6.92 0.24
C CYS A 304 -28.29 -5.77 0.70
N LEU A 305 -28.28 -5.54 2.02
CA LEU A 305 -28.79 -4.31 2.62
C LEU A 305 -27.60 -3.53 3.18
N ILE A 306 -27.47 -2.27 2.79
CA ILE A 306 -26.48 -1.34 3.33
C ILE A 306 -27.25 -0.29 4.14
N ASN A 307 -26.99 -0.21 5.44
CA ASN A 307 -27.70 0.69 6.37
C ASN A 307 -29.23 0.50 6.33
N GLY A 308 -29.69 -0.75 6.15
CA GLY A 308 -31.10 -1.11 6.07
C GLY A 308 -31.76 -0.91 4.70
N ILE A 309 -31.06 -0.34 3.71
CA ILE A 309 -31.55 -0.09 2.36
C ILE A 309 -31.00 -1.15 1.41
N GLU A 310 -31.87 -1.73 0.59
CA GLU A 310 -31.46 -2.69 -0.45
C GLU A 310 -30.56 -2.00 -1.48
N LYS A 311 -29.41 -2.61 -1.76
CA LYS A 311 -28.40 -2.13 -2.71
C LYS A 311 -27.87 -3.29 -3.55
N ASP A 312 -27.31 -2.93 -4.71
CA ASP A 312 -26.63 -3.88 -5.59
C ASP A 312 -25.34 -4.41 -4.91
N LEU A 313 -25.02 -5.68 -5.18
CA LEU A 313 -23.75 -6.32 -4.74
C LEU A 313 -22.50 -5.64 -5.34
N GLN A 314 -22.65 -4.78 -6.35
CA GLN A 314 -21.59 -3.99 -6.96
C GLN A 314 -21.38 -2.63 -6.28
N SER A 315 -22.24 -2.26 -5.32
CA SER A 315 -22.14 -0.97 -4.63
C SER A 315 -20.82 -0.82 -3.88
N ILE A 316 -20.25 0.38 -3.88
CA ILE A 316 -19.01 0.65 -3.13
C ILE A 316 -19.36 0.87 -1.67
N LEU A 317 -18.70 0.12 -0.78
CA LEU A 317 -18.84 0.23 0.66
C LEU A 317 -18.06 1.44 1.21
N ARG A 318 -18.64 2.09 2.19
CA ARG A 318 -18.07 3.24 2.89
C ARG A 318 -17.76 2.91 4.35
N ASN A 319 -16.88 3.71 4.93
CA ASN A 319 -16.53 3.55 6.34
C ASN A 319 -17.79 3.78 7.23
N GLY A 320 -18.04 2.84 8.13
CA GLY A 320 -19.22 2.90 9.01
C GLY A 320 -20.47 2.18 8.50
N ASP A 321 -20.48 1.67 7.25
CA ASP A 321 -21.63 0.97 6.70
C ASP A 321 -21.97 -0.32 7.48
N ILE A 322 -23.26 -0.50 7.78
CA ILE A 322 -23.81 -1.75 8.33
C ILE A 322 -24.30 -2.59 7.15
N VAL A 323 -23.65 -3.72 6.93
CA VAL A 323 -23.88 -4.55 5.74
C VAL A 323 -24.50 -5.91 6.13
N LYS A 324 -25.68 -6.19 5.59
CA LYS A 324 -26.34 -7.49 5.69
C LYS A 324 -26.40 -8.15 4.32
N ILE A 325 -25.81 -9.33 4.19
CA ILE A 325 -25.85 -10.12 2.95
C ILE A 325 -27.10 -10.99 2.93
N ILE A 326 -27.81 -10.97 1.82
CA ILE A 326 -28.94 -11.85 1.54
C ILE A 326 -28.40 -13.06 0.80
N THR A 327 -28.74 -14.26 1.27
CA THR A 327 -28.20 -15.51 0.72
C THR A 327 -29.30 -16.46 0.27
N SER A 328 -29.03 -17.26 -0.77
CA SER A 328 -29.91 -18.33 -1.24
C SER A 328 -29.11 -19.58 -1.55
N LYS A 329 -29.59 -20.74 -1.09
CA LYS A 329 -28.94 -22.05 -1.34
C LYS A 329 -28.99 -22.49 -2.82
N LYS A 330 -29.81 -21.84 -3.66
CA LYS A 330 -29.98 -22.18 -5.07
C LYS A 330 -29.07 -21.43 -6.01
N VAL A 331 -28.22 -20.54 -5.49
CA VAL A 331 -27.38 -19.63 -6.29
C VAL A 331 -25.92 -20.01 -6.12
N SER A 332 -25.14 -19.84 -7.17
CA SER A 332 -23.69 -20.00 -7.19
C SER A 332 -23.02 -18.65 -7.51
N PRO A 333 -21.76 -18.45 -7.09
CA PRO A 333 -21.06 -17.20 -7.35
C PRO A 333 -20.86 -16.98 -8.85
N SER A 334 -21.03 -15.75 -9.30
CA SER A 334 -20.84 -15.38 -10.72
C SER A 334 -19.38 -15.10 -11.04
N LEU A 335 -18.87 -15.59 -12.17
CA LEU A 335 -17.55 -15.22 -12.69
C LEU A 335 -17.44 -13.73 -13.01
N HIS A 336 -18.57 -13.06 -13.33
CA HIS A 336 -18.63 -11.62 -13.56
C HIS A 336 -18.30 -10.79 -12.30
N TRP A 337 -18.25 -11.41 -11.12
CA TRP A 337 -17.83 -10.74 -9.90
C TRP A 337 -16.31 -10.53 -9.79
N LEU A 338 -15.51 -11.30 -10.55
CA LEU A 338 -14.06 -11.22 -10.49
C LEU A 338 -13.49 -9.80 -10.71
N PRO A 339 -13.89 -9.05 -11.74
CA PRO A 339 -13.41 -7.68 -11.94
C PRO A 339 -13.94 -6.68 -10.90
N LEU A 340 -15.06 -6.99 -10.24
CA LEU A 340 -15.71 -6.11 -9.26
C LEU A 340 -15.09 -6.24 -7.87
N THR A 341 -14.55 -7.42 -7.54
CA THR A 341 -13.96 -7.69 -6.23
C THR A 341 -12.60 -7.02 -6.06
N LYS A 342 -12.35 -6.51 -4.87
CA LYS A 342 -11.10 -5.84 -4.47
C LYS A 342 -10.25 -6.68 -3.53
N THR A 343 -10.79 -7.79 -2.99
CA THR A 343 -10.05 -8.67 -2.08
C THR A 343 -9.55 -9.93 -2.79
N GLY A 344 -8.30 -10.31 -2.51
CA GLY A 344 -7.74 -11.56 -3.00
C GLY A 344 -8.52 -12.79 -2.50
N LYS A 345 -9.06 -12.71 -1.26
CA LYS A 345 -9.88 -13.78 -0.67
C LYS A 345 -11.14 -14.05 -1.48
N ALA A 346 -11.87 -13.01 -1.90
CA ALA A 346 -13.07 -13.17 -2.72
C ALA A 346 -12.72 -13.74 -4.10
N ARG A 347 -11.72 -13.19 -4.79
CA ARG A 347 -11.27 -13.68 -6.11
C ARG A 347 -10.85 -15.14 -6.07
N ALA A 348 -10.00 -15.50 -5.09
CA ALA A 348 -9.54 -16.89 -4.94
C ALA A 348 -10.70 -17.85 -4.64
N ALA A 349 -11.67 -17.44 -3.79
CA ALA A 349 -12.82 -18.27 -3.47
C ALA A 349 -13.72 -18.50 -4.71
N ILE A 350 -14.00 -17.43 -5.49
CA ILE A 350 -14.80 -17.52 -6.72
C ILE A 350 -14.11 -18.43 -7.74
N ARG A 351 -12.81 -18.26 -8.00
CA ARG A 351 -12.07 -19.13 -8.93
C ARG A 351 -12.07 -20.57 -8.49
N ARG A 352 -11.81 -20.84 -7.20
CA ARG A 352 -11.82 -22.20 -6.64
C ARG A 352 -13.18 -22.88 -6.77
N TYR A 353 -14.27 -22.16 -6.54
CA TYR A 353 -15.61 -22.67 -6.69
C TYR A 353 -15.85 -23.21 -8.11
N TRP A 354 -15.42 -22.49 -9.12
CA TRP A 354 -15.59 -22.87 -10.52
C TRP A 354 -14.62 -23.96 -10.96
N GLN A 355 -13.35 -23.91 -10.57
CA GLN A 355 -12.38 -24.98 -10.82
C GLN A 355 -12.80 -26.32 -10.23
N TYR A 356 -13.36 -26.31 -9.01
CA TYR A 356 -13.87 -27.54 -8.40
C TYR A 356 -15.05 -28.10 -9.19
N ARG A 357 -15.92 -27.28 -9.74
CA ARG A 357 -17.05 -27.70 -10.56
C ARG A 357 -16.64 -28.19 -11.94
N GLU A 358 -15.68 -27.55 -12.59
CA GLU A 358 -15.11 -28.01 -13.86
C GLU A 358 -14.46 -29.39 -13.68
N ASN A 359 -13.66 -29.58 -12.66
CA ASN A 359 -13.03 -30.87 -12.35
C ASN A 359 -14.05 -31.95 -11.90
N SER A 360 -15.18 -31.55 -11.35
CA SER A 360 -16.27 -32.47 -10.98
C SER A 360 -17.13 -32.90 -12.17
N ASN A 361 -17.17 -32.08 -13.23
CA ASN A 361 -17.92 -32.37 -14.46
C ASN A 361 -17.07 -33.03 -15.56
N VAL A 362 -15.75 -33.14 -15.35
CA VAL A 362 -14.92 -33.98 -16.22
C VAL A 362 -15.25 -35.43 -15.89
N PRO A 363 -15.86 -36.22 -16.78
CA PRO A 363 -16.07 -37.62 -16.55
C PRO A 363 -14.69 -38.22 -16.26
N LYS A 364 -14.56 -38.93 -15.14
CA LYS A 364 -13.36 -39.69 -14.84
C LYS A 364 -13.17 -40.66 -16.00
N VAL A 365 -12.30 -40.29 -16.94
CA VAL A 365 -11.84 -41.20 -17.97
C VAL A 365 -11.16 -42.32 -17.23
N LYS A 366 -11.86 -43.47 -17.14
CA LYS A 366 -11.21 -44.68 -16.68
C LYS A 366 -10.08 -44.94 -17.65
N GLN A 367 -8.83 -44.77 -17.19
CA GLN A 367 -7.68 -45.23 -17.96
C GLN A 367 -7.83 -46.76 -18.08
N TYR A 368 -8.30 -47.18 -19.24
CA TYR A 368 -8.18 -48.57 -19.62
C TYR A 368 -6.76 -48.72 -20.20
N ASN A 369 -5.92 -49.50 -19.55
CA ASN A 369 -4.68 -49.99 -20.14
C ASN A 369 -5.06 -50.97 -21.28
N THR A 370 -5.22 -50.44 -22.45
CA THR A 370 -5.47 -51.25 -23.67
C THR A 370 -4.13 -51.50 -24.29
N THR A 371 -3.65 -52.75 -24.22
CA THR A 371 -2.48 -53.19 -24.99
C THR A 371 -2.94 -53.43 -26.42
N LEU A 372 -2.50 -52.56 -27.33
CA LEU A 372 -2.79 -52.70 -28.75
C LEU A 372 -1.72 -53.61 -29.37
N TRP A 373 -2.09 -54.80 -29.81
CA TRP A 373 -1.21 -55.68 -30.61
C TRP A 373 -1.33 -55.31 -32.05
N ILE A 374 -0.30 -54.67 -32.61
CA ILE A 374 -0.21 -54.33 -34.04
C ILE A 374 0.66 -55.41 -34.71
N SER A 375 0.05 -56.28 -35.52
CA SER A 375 0.79 -57.18 -36.38
C SER A 375 1.18 -56.42 -37.65
N LEU A 376 2.44 -56.10 -37.78
CA LEU A 376 2.99 -55.50 -38.99
C LEU A 376 3.50 -56.60 -39.92
N PRO A 377 3.24 -56.55 -41.22
CA PRO A 377 3.90 -57.44 -42.18
C PRO A 377 5.41 -57.18 -42.16
N ASP A 378 6.17 -58.24 -42.20
CA ASP A 378 7.62 -58.25 -42.14
C ASP A 378 8.19 -57.56 -43.40
N ILE A 379 8.34 -56.23 -43.36
CA ILE A 379 8.96 -55.45 -44.45
C ILE A 379 10.26 -54.87 -43.87
N PRO A 380 11.41 -55.28 -44.35
CA PRO A 380 12.68 -54.74 -43.86
C PRO A 380 12.79 -53.23 -44.10
N GLY A 381 13.05 -52.45 -43.02
CA GLY A 381 13.31 -51.03 -43.08
C GLY A 381 12.22 -50.06 -42.55
N LYS A 382 11.07 -50.53 -42.06
CA LYS A 382 9.97 -49.66 -41.54
C LYS A 382 9.77 -49.63 -40.02
N LEU A 383 10.75 -50.01 -39.24
CA LEU A 383 10.69 -49.95 -37.76
C LEU A 383 10.90 -48.54 -37.19
N GLY A 384 11.07 -47.53 -38.02
CA GLY A 384 11.35 -46.15 -37.59
C GLY A 384 10.12 -45.22 -37.47
N GLU A 385 8.94 -45.62 -37.98
CA GLU A 385 7.79 -44.71 -38.09
C GLU A 385 6.69 -44.91 -36.99
N VAL A 386 6.86 -45.79 -36.01
CA VAL A 386 5.80 -46.11 -35.03
C VAL A 386 6.05 -45.50 -33.64
N THR A 387 7.03 -44.62 -33.49
CA THR A 387 7.35 -44.04 -32.16
C THR A 387 6.73 -42.68 -31.88
N THR A 388 5.73 -42.23 -32.63
CA THR A 388 5.02 -40.97 -32.36
C THR A 388 3.54 -41.12 -32.61
N LEU A 389 2.84 -41.66 -31.64
CA LEU A 389 1.42 -41.48 -31.44
C LEU A 389 1.14 -41.22 -29.95
#